data_53a39244ec99cee91fe754442c00a878
#
_entry.id   53a39244ec99cee91fe754442c00a878
#
_cell.length_a   1.000
_cell.length_b   1.000
_cell.length_c   1.000
_cell.angle_alpha   90.00
_cell.angle_beta   90.00
_cell.angle_gamma   90.00
#
_symmetry.space_group_name_H-M   'P 1'
#
loop_
_entity.id
_entity.type
_entity.pdbx_description
1 polymer ?
#
loop_
_entity_poly.entity_id
_entity_poly.type
_entity_poly.pdbx_seq_one_letter_code
_entity_poly.pdbx_strand_id
1 'polypeptide(L)'
;VAFPPEELKMTFGEFLSKNGKTQLRLAETQKYAHVTFFFNGGEETQFEGEDRILVNSPKVATFDLKPEMSAYEVCDNLVDSIKSDKYDVIIINFANPDMVGHTGIIEAAIKAIEAVDECVGRAVKAIDEVDGQLFICADHGNAEKLIDEDGEPFTAHTTNPVPFIIYNYDKNYTLREGGCLADIVPTLIEMMGMEQPAEMTGKSLLVRK
;
A
#
# COMPACT_ATOMS: atom_id res chain seq x y z
N VAL A 1 31.81 -7.34 -2.51
CA VAL A 1 30.73 -6.34 -2.52
C VAL A 1 31.28 -5.04 -1.98
N ALA A 2 31.20 -3.94 -2.74
CA ALA A 2 31.72 -2.64 -2.33
C ALA A 2 30.87 -2.03 -1.21
N PHE A 3 29.56 -2.28 -1.25
CA PHE A 3 28.60 -1.83 -0.24
C PHE A 3 27.79 -3.07 0.18
N PRO A 4 27.97 -3.60 1.40
CA PRO A 4 27.15 -4.69 1.90
C PRO A 4 25.70 -4.20 2.06
N PRO A 5 24.69 -5.07 1.90
CA PRO A 5 23.32 -4.73 2.23
C PRO A 5 23.23 -4.29 3.69
N GLU A 6 22.45 -3.24 3.96
CA GLU A 6 22.12 -2.84 5.30
C GLU A 6 21.04 -3.78 5.86
N GLU A 7 21.27 -4.30 7.05
CA GLU A 7 20.28 -5.10 7.76
C GLU A 7 19.26 -4.15 8.42
N LEU A 8 18.03 -4.13 7.88
CA LEU A 8 16.97 -3.33 8.43
C LEU A 8 16.35 -4.03 9.64
N LYS A 9 16.29 -3.32 10.78
CA LYS A 9 15.69 -3.78 12.02
C LYS A 9 14.43 -2.99 12.34
N MET A 10 13.56 -3.61 13.13
CA MET A 10 12.30 -2.99 13.53
C MET A 10 11.49 -2.48 12.34
N THR A 11 11.47 -3.26 11.23
CA THR A 11 10.49 -3.02 10.17
C THR A 11 9.08 -3.08 10.73
N PHE A 12 8.09 -2.51 10.05
CA PHE A 12 6.73 -2.46 10.61
C PHE A 12 6.17 -3.85 10.93
N GLY A 13 6.47 -4.85 10.08
CA GLY A 13 6.06 -6.23 10.35
C GLY A 13 6.69 -6.81 11.60
N GLU A 14 7.99 -6.60 11.79
CA GLU A 14 8.71 -7.01 13.00
C GLU A 14 8.19 -6.28 14.25
N PHE A 15 7.94 -4.97 14.13
CA PHE A 15 7.38 -4.15 15.21
C PHE A 15 6.02 -4.65 15.65
N LEU A 16 5.10 -4.91 14.71
CA LEU A 16 3.78 -5.45 15.01
C LEU A 16 3.87 -6.80 15.72
N SER A 17 4.69 -7.71 15.21
CA SER A 17 4.92 -9.04 15.80
C SER A 17 5.44 -8.95 17.24
N LYS A 18 6.47 -8.12 17.49
CA LYS A 18 7.03 -7.91 18.84
C LYS A 18 6.05 -7.31 19.83
N ASN A 19 5.02 -6.62 19.34
CA ASN A 19 3.96 -6.05 20.15
C ASN A 19 2.69 -6.93 20.18
N GLY A 20 2.78 -8.19 19.73
CA GLY A 20 1.69 -9.17 19.77
C GLY A 20 0.50 -8.80 18.87
N LYS A 21 0.74 -8.00 17.81
CA LYS A 21 -0.27 -7.56 16.87
C LYS A 21 -0.40 -8.53 15.70
N THR A 22 -1.63 -8.79 15.28
CA THR A 22 -1.93 -9.61 14.12
C THR A 22 -1.93 -8.76 12.86
N GLN A 23 -1.39 -9.31 11.76
CA GLN A 23 -1.25 -8.57 10.51
C GLN A 23 -1.51 -9.45 9.28
N LEU A 24 -2.06 -8.86 8.24
CA LEU A 24 -2.26 -9.49 6.93
C LEU A 24 -1.48 -8.74 5.85
N ARG A 25 -0.85 -9.51 4.94
CA ARG A 25 -0.29 -9.04 3.68
C ARG A 25 -1.11 -9.58 2.54
N LEU A 26 -1.63 -8.72 1.68
CA LEU A 26 -2.51 -9.10 0.58
C LEU A 26 -2.11 -8.36 -0.69
N ALA A 27 -1.82 -9.09 -1.74
CA ALA A 27 -1.63 -8.53 -3.07
C ALA A 27 -1.79 -9.60 -4.15
N GLU A 28 -1.94 -9.17 -5.39
CA GLU A 28 -1.77 -10.06 -6.52
C GLU A 28 -0.28 -10.28 -6.87
N THR A 29 0.02 -11.30 -7.68
CA THR A 29 1.38 -11.80 -7.96
C THR A 29 2.38 -10.68 -8.25
N GLN A 30 2.01 -9.67 -9.03
CA GLN A 30 2.92 -8.60 -9.48
C GLN A 30 3.41 -7.70 -8.32
N LYS A 31 2.64 -7.61 -7.24
CA LYS A 31 2.96 -6.76 -6.09
C LYS A 31 3.07 -7.53 -4.77
N TYR A 32 3.04 -8.87 -4.83
CA TYR A 32 3.14 -9.68 -3.62
C TYR A 32 4.47 -9.49 -2.88
N ALA A 33 5.59 -9.48 -3.59
CA ALA A 33 6.90 -9.22 -2.98
C ALA A 33 7.00 -7.82 -2.34
N HIS A 34 6.26 -6.83 -2.88
CA HIS A 34 6.27 -5.47 -2.35
C HIS A 34 5.62 -5.38 -0.96
N VAL A 35 4.56 -6.15 -0.71
CA VAL A 35 3.89 -6.18 0.60
C VAL A 35 4.45 -7.25 1.55
N THR A 36 5.36 -8.10 1.09
CA THR A 36 5.98 -9.17 1.90
C THR A 36 7.49 -8.96 2.05
N PHE A 37 8.30 -9.50 1.15
CA PHE A 37 9.75 -9.48 1.21
C PHE A 37 10.33 -8.07 1.35
N PHE A 38 9.97 -7.14 0.45
CA PHE A 38 10.51 -5.77 0.50
C PHE A 38 9.97 -4.99 1.71
N PHE A 39 8.70 -5.15 2.03
CA PHE A 39 8.09 -4.49 3.19
C PHE A 39 8.69 -4.99 4.51
N ASN A 40 9.13 -6.24 4.56
CA ASN A 40 9.81 -6.84 5.71
C ASN A 40 11.34 -6.61 5.69
N GLY A 41 11.84 -5.70 4.86
CA GLY A 41 13.26 -5.34 4.82
C GLY A 41 14.17 -6.43 4.26
N GLY A 42 13.66 -7.30 3.38
CA GLY A 42 14.38 -8.41 2.78
C GLY A 42 14.25 -9.73 3.56
N GLU A 43 13.34 -9.80 4.54
CA GLU A 43 13.05 -11.03 5.29
C GLU A 43 11.96 -11.84 4.60
N GLU A 44 12.29 -13.09 4.23
CA GLU A 44 11.33 -14.02 3.59
C GLU A 44 10.41 -14.70 4.60
N THR A 45 10.89 -14.91 5.80
CA THR A 45 10.15 -15.60 6.85
C THR A 45 9.00 -14.71 7.35
N GLN A 46 7.82 -15.30 7.51
CA GLN A 46 6.70 -14.62 8.13
C GLN A 46 7.03 -14.32 9.60
N PHE A 47 6.73 -13.11 10.04
CA PHE A 47 6.76 -12.77 11.46
C PHE A 47 5.61 -13.47 12.21
N GLU A 48 5.76 -13.67 13.51
CA GLU A 48 4.68 -14.18 14.34
C GLU A 48 3.46 -13.23 14.26
N GLY A 49 2.27 -13.79 14.01
CA GLY A 49 1.04 -13.02 13.80
C GLY A 49 0.88 -12.45 12.37
N GLU A 50 1.79 -12.76 11.44
CA GLU A 50 1.69 -12.35 10.03
C GLU A 50 1.05 -13.46 9.19
N ASP A 51 -0.10 -13.16 8.57
CA ASP A 51 -0.69 -13.99 7.52
C ASP A 51 -0.45 -13.37 6.15
N ARG A 52 -0.48 -14.20 5.10
CA ARG A 52 -0.28 -13.78 3.71
C ARG A 52 -1.36 -14.37 2.81
N ILE A 53 -1.96 -13.52 1.96
CA ILE A 53 -2.88 -13.94 0.89
C ILE A 53 -2.30 -13.49 -0.45
N LEU A 54 -2.03 -14.46 -1.32
CA LEU A 54 -1.60 -14.23 -2.68
C LEU A 54 -2.77 -14.49 -3.63
N VAL A 55 -3.14 -13.48 -4.42
CA VAL A 55 -4.06 -13.59 -5.53
C VAL A 55 -3.25 -13.72 -6.83
N ASN A 56 -3.62 -14.65 -7.72
CA ASN A 56 -2.91 -14.78 -8.97
C ASN A 56 -3.23 -13.63 -9.93
N SER A 57 -2.21 -13.00 -10.48
CA SER A 57 -2.39 -12.04 -11.58
C SER A 57 -2.89 -12.74 -12.85
N PRO A 58 -3.64 -12.04 -13.71
CA PRO A 58 -4.14 -12.63 -14.96
C PRO A 58 -2.99 -13.00 -15.90
N LYS A 59 -3.13 -14.13 -16.59
CA LYS A 59 -2.16 -14.61 -17.59
C LYS A 59 -2.42 -13.95 -18.94
N VAL A 60 -2.02 -12.70 -19.07
CA VAL A 60 -2.10 -11.91 -20.32
C VAL A 60 -0.71 -11.51 -20.79
N ALA A 61 -0.56 -11.16 -22.06
CA ALA A 61 0.74 -10.74 -22.62
C ALA A 61 1.18 -9.39 -22.03
N THR A 62 0.24 -8.44 -21.92
CA THR A 62 0.42 -7.12 -21.32
C THR A 62 -0.85 -6.74 -20.56
N PHE A 63 -0.73 -5.95 -19.49
CA PHE A 63 -1.86 -5.69 -18.60
C PHE A 63 -2.89 -4.67 -19.11
N ASP A 64 -2.59 -3.96 -20.19
CA ASP A 64 -3.56 -3.16 -20.95
C ASP A 64 -4.70 -4.01 -21.53
N LEU A 65 -4.44 -5.30 -21.81
CA LEU A 65 -5.46 -6.25 -22.28
C LEU A 65 -6.46 -6.66 -21.20
N LYS A 66 -6.13 -6.43 -19.94
CA LYS A 66 -6.99 -6.69 -18.77
C LYS A 66 -6.67 -5.68 -17.66
N PRO A 67 -7.11 -4.40 -17.81
CA PRO A 67 -6.71 -3.33 -16.90
C PRO A 67 -7.17 -3.50 -15.45
N GLU A 68 -8.30 -4.17 -15.23
CA GLU A 68 -8.78 -4.52 -13.89
C GLU A 68 -7.88 -5.54 -13.19
N MET A 69 -7.01 -6.23 -13.93
CA MET A 69 -6.10 -7.28 -13.42
C MET A 69 -6.84 -8.24 -12.47
N SER A 70 -6.40 -8.37 -11.23
CA SER A 70 -7.09 -9.13 -10.17
C SER A 70 -7.60 -8.26 -9.03
N ALA A 71 -7.78 -6.94 -9.26
CA ALA A 71 -8.18 -6.00 -8.22
C ALA A 71 -9.47 -6.40 -7.50
N TYR A 72 -10.47 -6.91 -8.21
CA TYR A 72 -11.73 -7.31 -7.60
C TYR A 72 -11.58 -8.50 -6.66
N GLU A 73 -10.77 -9.52 -7.03
CA GLU A 73 -10.48 -10.66 -6.15
C GLU A 73 -9.64 -10.25 -4.94
N VAL A 74 -8.66 -9.35 -5.12
CA VAL A 74 -7.91 -8.73 -4.02
C VAL A 74 -8.88 -7.98 -3.10
N CYS A 75 -9.81 -7.21 -3.66
CA CYS A 75 -10.82 -6.47 -2.91
C CYS A 75 -11.78 -7.38 -2.14
N ASP A 76 -12.23 -8.49 -2.72
CA ASP A 76 -13.09 -9.47 -2.03
C ASP A 76 -12.37 -10.03 -0.80
N ASN A 77 -11.13 -10.48 -0.96
CA ASN A 77 -10.31 -10.94 0.17
C ASN A 77 -10.07 -9.85 1.23
N LEU A 78 -9.87 -8.59 0.79
CA LEU A 78 -9.71 -7.46 1.70
C LEU A 78 -10.96 -7.23 2.54
N VAL A 79 -12.12 -7.15 1.90
CA VAL A 79 -13.41 -6.92 2.57
C VAL A 79 -13.71 -8.03 3.57
N ASP A 80 -13.51 -9.28 3.19
CA ASP A 80 -13.70 -10.45 4.06
C ASP A 80 -12.72 -10.41 5.24
N SER A 81 -11.47 -10.02 5.01
CA SER A 81 -10.45 -9.90 6.05
C SER A 81 -10.76 -8.78 7.04
N ILE A 82 -11.23 -7.62 6.58
CA ILE A 82 -11.68 -6.52 7.42
C ILE A 82 -12.84 -6.98 8.33
N LYS A 83 -13.86 -7.61 7.74
CA LYS A 83 -15.06 -8.05 8.46
C LYS A 83 -14.81 -9.23 9.41
N SER A 84 -13.71 -9.96 9.23
CA SER A 84 -13.37 -11.10 10.09
C SER A 84 -12.93 -10.70 11.50
N ASP A 85 -12.58 -9.45 11.73
CA ASP A 85 -12.02 -8.92 12.99
C ASP A 85 -10.78 -9.70 13.49
N LYS A 86 -10.06 -10.34 12.55
CA LYS A 86 -8.89 -11.18 12.86
C LYS A 86 -7.61 -10.37 12.97
N TYR A 87 -7.50 -9.27 12.22
CA TYR A 87 -6.24 -8.54 12.04
C TYR A 87 -6.30 -7.15 12.66
N ASP A 88 -5.27 -6.80 13.44
CA ASP A 88 -5.04 -5.44 13.89
C ASP A 88 -4.62 -4.51 12.73
N VAL A 89 -3.86 -5.05 11.77
CA VAL A 89 -3.35 -4.29 10.61
C VAL A 89 -3.45 -5.13 9.34
N ILE A 90 -3.97 -4.54 8.27
CA ILE A 90 -4.01 -5.14 6.92
C ILE A 90 -3.21 -4.24 5.97
N ILE A 91 -2.25 -4.83 5.26
CA ILE A 91 -1.42 -4.14 4.27
C ILE A 91 -1.67 -4.76 2.92
N ILE A 92 -2.13 -3.95 1.98
CA ILE A 92 -2.44 -4.37 0.62
C ILE A 92 -1.74 -3.49 -0.42
N ASN A 93 -1.62 -4.00 -1.63
CA ASN A 93 -1.26 -3.22 -2.81
C ASN A 93 -2.17 -3.60 -3.98
N PHE A 94 -2.80 -2.61 -4.61
CA PHE A 94 -3.46 -2.75 -5.90
C PHE A 94 -2.45 -2.46 -7.00
N ALA A 95 -2.10 -3.48 -7.79
CA ALA A 95 -1.04 -3.41 -8.78
C ALA A 95 -1.39 -2.59 -10.02
N ASN A 96 -2.67 -2.31 -10.25
CA ASN A 96 -3.22 -1.84 -11.51
C ASN A 96 -2.60 -0.52 -12.00
N PRO A 97 -2.55 0.58 -11.21
CA PRO A 97 -2.06 1.86 -11.74
C PRO A 97 -0.62 1.78 -12.23
N ASP A 98 0.23 1.02 -11.52
CA ASP A 98 1.62 0.83 -11.89
C ASP A 98 1.78 -0.11 -13.10
N MET A 99 1.23 -1.32 -13.00
CA MET A 99 1.44 -2.36 -14.03
C MET A 99 0.81 -1.98 -15.38
N VAL A 100 -0.36 -1.34 -15.38
CA VAL A 100 -1.01 -0.85 -16.60
C VAL A 100 -0.34 0.45 -17.07
N GLY A 101 0.06 1.33 -16.14
CA GLY A 101 0.81 2.55 -16.44
C GLY A 101 2.08 2.29 -17.24
N HIS A 102 2.81 1.21 -16.93
CA HIS A 102 3.99 0.79 -17.69
C HIS A 102 3.72 0.46 -19.16
N THR A 103 2.48 0.27 -19.58
CA THR A 103 2.12 0.06 -20.99
C THR A 103 2.04 1.35 -21.79
N GLY A 104 1.90 2.50 -21.12
CA GLY A 104 1.73 3.82 -21.75
C GLY A 104 0.38 4.00 -22.47
N ILE A 105 -0.59 3.08 -22.24
CA ILE A 105 -1.90 3.12 -22.89
C ILE A 105 -2.89 3.82 -21.97
N ILE A 106 -3.20 5.09 -22.26
CA ILE A 106 -4.03 5.97 -21.42
C ILE A 106 -5.40 5.37 -21.16
N GLU A 107 -6.11 4.87 -22.16
CA GLU A 107 -7.45 4.30 -22.00
C GLU A 107 -7.46 3.08 -21.08
N ALA A 108 -6.39 2.28 -21.10
CA ALA A 108 -6.22 1.15 -20.21
C ALA A 108 -5.92 1.62 -18.78
N ALA A 109 -5.07 2.62 -18.62
CA ALA A 109 -4.75 3.19 -17.32
C ALA A 109 -5.98 3.82 -16.64
N ILE A 110 -6.85 4.50 -17.40
CA ILE A 110 -8.13 5.02 -16.88
C ILE A 110 -8.98 3.88 -16.32
N LYS A 111 -9.18 2.80 -17.09
CA LYS A 111 -9.94 1.63 -16.62
C LYS A 111 -9.32 0.96 -15.39
N ALA A 112 -7.98 0.91 -15.34
CA ALA A 112 -7.26 0.38 -14.20
C ALA A 112 -7.53 1.19 -12.93
N ILE A 113 -7.52 2.52 -13.03
CA ILE A 113 -7.81 3.42 -11.91
C ILE A 113 -9.28 3.35 -11.51
N GLU A 114 -10.21 3.29 -12.47
CA GLU A 114 -11.65 3.13 -12.19
C GLU A 114 -11.92 1.83 -11.40
N ALA A 115 -11.27 0.73 -11.75
CA ALA A 115 -11.38 -0.53 -11.02
C ALA A 115 -10.84 -0.42 -9.58
N VAL A 116 -9.71 0.27 -9.39
CA VAL A 116 -9.13 0.52 -8.07
C VAL A 116 -10.01 1.45 -7.24
N ASP A 117 -10.57 2.51 -7.83
CA ASP A 117 -11.48 3.44 -7.16
C ASP A 117 -12.74 2.71 -6.64
N GLU A 118 -13.33 1.84 -7.44
CA GLU A 118 -14.44 0.98 -6.99
C GLU A 118 -14.03 0.10 -5.80
N CYS A 119 -12.85 -0.54 -5.88
CA CYS A 119 -12.34 -1.38 -4.81
C CYS A 119 -12.08 -0.58 -3.52
N VAL A 120 -11.51 0.62 -3.63
CA VAL A 120 -11.31 1.54 -2.49
C VAL A 120 -12.65 1.93 -1.88
N GLY A 121 -13.66 2.24 -2.71
CA GLY A 121 -15.01 2.52 -2.22
C GLY A 121 -15.64 1.35 -1.44
N ARG A 122 -15.36 0.11 -1.83
CA ARG A 122 -15.78 -1.10 -1.10
C ARG A 122 -15.02 -1.26 0.21
N ALA A 123 -13.71 -1.00 0.21
CA ALA A 123 -12.88 -1.03 1.41
C ALA A 123 -13.36 0.01 2.44
N VAL A 124 -13.64 1.24 2.02
CA VAL A 124 -14.20 2.30 2.88
C VAL A 124 -15.48 1.84 3.56
N LYS A 125 -16.43 1.25 2.80
CA LYS A 125 -17.67 0.72 3.39
C LYS A 125 -17.42 -0.38 4.43
N ALA A 126 -16.46 -1.29 4.16
CA ALA A 126 -16.13 -2.35 5.10
C ALA A 126 -15.47 -1.78 6.37
N ILE A 127 -14.63 -0.77 6.25
CA ILE A 127 -14.00 -0.05 7.38
C ILE A 127 -15.06 0.65 8.23
N ASP A 128 -16.08 1.28 7.61
CA ASP A 128 -17.20 1.90 8.34
C ASP A 128 -18.00 0.87 9.17
N GLU A 129 -18.19 -0.34 8.64
CA GLU A 129 -18.93 -1.41 9.34
C GLU A 129 -18.21 -1.90 10.61
N VAL A 130 -16.89 -1.77 10.69
CA VAL A 130 -16.08 -2.24 11.83
C VAL A 130 -15.51 -1.08 12.66
N ASP A 131 -15.87 0.17 12.36
CA ASP A 131 -15.30 1.39 12.97
C ASP A 131 -13.76 1.41 12.90
N GLY A 132 -13.21 0.89 11.80
CA GLY A 132 -11.78 0.83 11.53
C GLY A 132 -11.24 2.15 10.98
N GLN A 133 -9.94 2.18 10.72
CA GLN A 133 -9.26 3.31 10.08
C GLN A 133 -8.61 2.86 8.78
N LEU A 134 -8.56 3.74 7.79
CA LEU A 134 -7.99 3.42 6.48
C LEU A 134 -6.95 4.47 6.07
N PHE A 135 -5.82 3.98 5.54
CA PHE A 135 -4.80 4.77 4.88
C PHE A 135 -4.78 4.45 3.41
N ILE A 136 -4.70 5.47 2.58
CA ILE A 136 -4.57 5.34 1.14
C ILE A 136 -3.36 6.15 0.71
N CYS A 137 -2.40 5.49 0.07
CA CYS A 137 -1.22 6.15 -0.51
C CYS A 137 -0.77 5.39 -1.76
N ALA A 138 0.20 5.95 -2.46
CA ALA A 138 1.00 5.24 -3.44
C ALA A 138 2.46 5.20 -2.99
N ASP A 139 3.21 4.20 -3.42
CA ASP A 139 4.64 4.04 -3.16
C ASP A 139 5.50 4.89 -4.10
N HIS A 140 5.00 5.21 -5.29
CA HIS A 140 5.60 6.10 -6.29
C HIS A 140 4.56 6.59 -7.29
N GLY A 141 4.91 7.57 -8.11
CA GLY A 141 4.12 7.99 -9.26
C GLY A 141 4.39 7.14 -10.50
N ASN A 142 3.39 6.99 -11.34
CA ASN A 142 3.43 6.33 -12.64
C ASN A 142 2.26 6.79 -13.51
N ALA A 143 1.03 6.37 -13.19
CA ALA A 143 -0.17 6.56 -14.01
C ALA A 143 -0.61 8.02 -14.16
N GLU A 144 -0.12 8.93 -13.33
CA GLU A 144 -0.41 10.37 -13.45
C GLU A 144 0.36 11.05 -14.60
N LYS A 145 1.38 10.36 -15.17
CA LYS A 145 2.16 10.87 -16.32
C LYS A 145 2.40 9.74 -17.32
N LEU A 146 1.57 9.66 -18.34
CA LEU A 146 1.64 8.63 -19.40
C LEU A 146 2.12 9.17 -20.76
N ILE A 147 2.37 10.47 -20.85
CA ILE A 147 2.91 11.14 -22.05
C ILE A 147 4.07 12.01 -21.60
N ASP A 148 5.16 11.97 -22.33
CA ASP A 148 6.31 12.83 -22.14
C ASP A 148 6.15 14.21 -22.82
N GLU A 149 7.22 15.02 -22.76
CA GLU A 149 7.21 16.38 -23.31
C GLU A 149 7.19 16.41 -24.86
N ASP A 150 7.58 15.31 -25.50
CA ASP A 150 7.60 15.15 -26.95
C ASP A 150 6.28 14.55 -27.48
N GLY A 151 5.37 14.18 -26.58
CA GLY A 151 4.07 13.57 -26.93
C GLY A 151 4.13 12.06 -27.09
N GLU A 152 5.26 11.43 -26.74
CA GLU A 152 5.45 9.99 -26.80
C GLU A 152 5.00 9.30 -25.50
N PRO A 153 4.69 7.98 -25.52
CA PRO A 153 4.30 7.24 -24.32
C PRO A 153 5.39 7.28 -23.23
N PHE A 154 5.03 7.72 -22.05
CA PHE A 154 5.89 7.70 -20.86
C PHE A 154 5.52 6.49 -20.00
N THR A 155 6.45 5.56 -19.81
CA THR A 155 6.21 4.25 -19.18
C THR A 155 7.07 4.02 -17.92
N ALA A 156 7.70 5.06 -17.42
CA ALA A 156 8.57 4.99 -16.23
C ALA A 156 7.88 5.56 -14.99
N HIS A 157 8.45 5.25 -13.82
CA HIS A 157 8.03 5.89 -12.57
C HIS A 157 8.37 7.38 -12.58
N THR A 158 7.60 8.16 -11.85
CA THR A 158 7.85 9.58 -11.61
C THR A 158 8.27 9.85 -10.17
N THR A 159 8.86 11.02 -9.94
CA THR A 159 9.13 11.55 -8.60
C THR A 159 8.06 12.53 -8.13
N ASN A 160 6.91 12.55 -8.79
CA ASN A 160 5.80 13.40 -8.40
C ASN A 160 5.31 13.04 -7.00
N PRO A 161 4.84 14.01 -6.22
CA PRO A 161 4.18 13.74 -4.94
C PRO A 161 3.00 12.79 -5.13
N VAL A 162 2.89 11.80 -4.25
CA VAL A 162 1.79 10.84 -4.23
C VAL A 162 0.74 11.24 -3.19
N PRO A 163 -0.53 10.83 -3.35
CA PRO A 163 -1.55 11.09 -2.35
C PRO A 163 -1.25 10.36 -1.05
N PHE A 164 -1.62 10.97 0.09
CA PHE A 164 -1.65 10.33 1.39
C PHE A 164 -2.93 10.76 2.11
N ILE A 165 -3.84 9.83 2.29
CA ILE A 165 -5.19 10.07 2.81
C ILE A 165 -5.40 9.22 4.06
N ILE A 166 -5.92 9.85 5.12
CA ILE A 166 -6.40 9.16 6.32
C ILE A 166 -7.92 9.26 6.36
N TYR A 167 -8.57 8.12 6.52
CA TYR A 167 -10.01 8.01 6.65
C TYR A 167 -10.40 7.48 8.04
N ASN A 168 -11.46 8.04 8.60
CA ASN A 168 -12.07 7.68 9.89
C ASN A 168 -11.10 7.79 11.08
N TYR A 169 -10.37 8.91 11.17
CA TYR A 169 -9.52 9.23 12.32
C TYR A 169 -10.05 10.46 13.08
N ASP A 170 -9.49 10.72 14.25
CA ASP A 170 -9.87 11.84 15.13
C ASP A 170 -9.82 13.19 14.37
N LYS A 171 -10.95 13.89 14.32
CA LYS A 171 -11.13 15.18 13.62
C LYS A 171 -10.30 16.31 14.23
N ASN A 172 -9.73 16.12 15.43
CA ASN A 172 -8.81 17.07 16.06
C ASN A 172 -7.41 17.03 15.45
N TYR A 173 -7.14 16.11 14.54
CA TYR A 173 -5.87 16.00 13.85
C TYR A 173 -5.99 16.40 12.37
N THR A 174 -4.88 16.82 11.81
CA THR A 174 -4.65 17.04 10.39
C THR A 174 -3.28 16.49 10.02
N LEU A 175 -2.95 16.47 8.75
CA LEU A 175 -1.63 16.07 8.26
C LEU A 175 -0.76 17.30 8.01
N ARG A 176 0.51 17.24 8.40
CA ARG A 176 1.51 18.23 7.97
C ARG A 176 1.88 18.02 6.50
N GLU A 177 2.32 19.07 5.85
CA GLU A 177 2.88 19.01 4.51
C GLU A 177 4.34 18.52 4.51
N GLY A 178 4.85 18.19 3.33
CA GLY A 178 6.26 17.86 3.11
C GLY A 178 6.69 16.51 3.72
N GLY A 179 5.78 15.53 3.77
CA GLY A 179 6.07 14.18 4.21
C GLY A 179 6.80 13.34 3.13
N CYS A 180 7.32 12.19 3.56
CA CYS A 180 7.90 11.18 2.68
C CYS A 180 7.45 9.77 3.12
N LEU A 181 7.76 8.75 2.31
CA LEU A 181 7.34 7.36 2.60
C LEU A 181 7.82 6.87 3.98
N ALA A 182 8.99 7.34 4.45
CA ALA A 182 9.51 6.97 5.78
C ALA A 182 8.63 7.48 6.94
N ASP A 183 7.76 8.45 6.69
CA ASP A 183 6.88 9.05 7.70
C ASP A 183 5.56 8.27 7.87
N ILE A 184 5.23 7.37 6.95
CA ILE A 184 3.97 6.60 6.95
C ILE A 184 3.88 5.75 8.21
N VAL A 185 4.84 4.85 8.42
CA VAL A 185 4.80 3.93 9.57
C VAL A 185 4.84 4.65 10.92
N PRO A 186 5.70 5.67 11.15
CA PRO A 186 5.60 6.51 12.34
C PRO A 186 4.21 7.11 12.58
N THR A 187 3.52 7.51 11.51
CA THR A 187 2.14 8.02 11.61
C THR A 187 1.17 6.92 12.05
N LEU A 188 1.27 5.71 11.47
CA LEU A 188 0.45 4.56 11.86
C LEU A 188 0.66 4.17 13.32
N ILE A 189 1.91 4.12 13.77
CA ILE A 189 2.29 3.79 15.16
C ILE A 189 1.68 4.80 16.14
N GLU A 190 1.76 6.10 15.84
CA GLU A 190 1.13 7.14 16.65
C GLU A 190 -0.39 6.97 16.71
N MET A 191 -1.05 6.67 15.57
CA MET A 191 -2.49 6.42 15.54
C MET A 191 -2.90 5.18 16.35
N MET A 192 -2.03 4.18 16.41
CA MET A 192 -2.22 2.99 17.26
C MET A 192 -1.95 3.27 18.76
N GLY A 193 -1.51 4.48 19.12
CA GLY A 193 -1.15 4.85 20.50
C GLY A 193 0.07 4.13 21.03
N MET A 194 0.99 3.73 20.12
CA MET A 194 2.20 2.96 20.44
C MET A 194 3.44 3.86 20.38
N GLU A 195 4.54 3.41 20.98
CA GLU A 195 5.82 4.13 20.96
C GLU A 195 6.64 3.76 19.72
N GLN A 196 7.10 4.77 18.99
CA GLN A 196 7.94 4.59 17.80
C GLN A 196 9.32 4.05 18.20
N PRO A 197 9.82 2.96 17.60
CA PRO A 197 11.16 2.45 17.86
C PRO A 197 12.23 3.39 17.31
N ALA A 198 13.38 3.42 17.96
CA ALA A 198 14.48 4.33 17.62
C ALA A 198 15.08 4.08 16.22
N GLU A 199 14.95 2.87 15.70
CA GLU A 199 15.40 2.46 14.36
C GLU A 199 14.56 3.13 13.25
N MET A 200 13.31 3.54 13.53
CA MET A 200 12.48 4.27 12.58
C MET A 200 12.79 5.76 12.65
N THR A 201 13.42 6.29 11.61
CA THR A 201 13.91 7.67 11.56
C THR A 201 12.91 8.69 11.02
N GLY A 202 11.81 8.22 10.41
CA GLY A 202 10.71 9.06 9.93
C GLY A 202 9.97 9.74 11.08
N LYS A 203 9.10 10.69 10.75
CA LYS A 203 8.33 11.48 11.74
C LYS A 203 6.85 11.42 11.40
N SER A 204 6.01 11.21 12.39
CA SER A 204 4.57 11.26 12.20
C SER A 204 4.11 12.49 11.41
N LEU A 205 3.15 12.30 10.56
CA LEU A 205 2.49 13.35 9.78
C LEU A 205 1.31 13.98 10.54
N LEU A 206 0.92 13.43 11.68
CA LEU A 206 -0.19 13.95 12.47
C LEU A 206 0.17 15.28 13.14
N VAL A 207 -0.73 16.24 13.04
CA VAL A 207 -0.67 17.53 13.74
C VAL A 207 -2.00 17.78 14.41
N ARG A 208 -1.96 18.02 15.71
CA ARG A 208 -3.16 18.40 16.46
C ARG A 208 -3.57 19.84 16.07
N LYS A 209 -4.84 20.02 15.76
CA LYS A 209 -5.43 21.34 15.45
C LYS A 209 -5.49 22.23 16.69
#